data_9933335a8360179502b4c32496087e2f
#
_entry.id   9933335a8360179502b4c32496087e2f
#
_cell.length_a   1.000
_cell.length_b   1.000
_cell.length_c   1.000
_cell.angle_alpha   90.00
_cell.angle_beta   90.00
_cell.angle_gamma   90.00
#
_symmetry.space_group_name_H-M   'P 1'
#
loop_
_entity.id
_entity.type
_entity.pdbx_description
1 polymer ?
#
loop_
_entity_poly.entity_id
_entity_poly.type
_entity_poly.pdbx_seq_one_letter_code
_entity_poly.pdbx_strand_id
1 'polypeptide(L)'
;MKVQDGSAIDFENLPPPRFWMEGSSGAWGPGNPWYETHASHRKKLLGYLNSYPSTLTQLSDVFGKFLESIHDDVTALEKAGMLRGIDKQDEKPVYAPTFAILSAKDFDLLYPSMAAACRAYAKALSSRLDEIDAIVSECGLDIQGRWPLLMAFIRDEMFYTYMDEQDLFAQEDNPFLQEGNFYGVEPYSSLDSKSPFGLTHSRGPHHSFIYIYPYPNPQARSLFEQWGFKYEFEATEVLDVLLWTMGRETPSKVDDLAQCLEQMDIKGLKALVASGHIRPMINYLEAQGVVQQAGDGYVKKTAHVDNAILSELQRIADPATKEIAKLLKSSELEKLYKQTCAGRNGIPMGQFREVVGWKTVWTATGFVKEWEFLPDLTGTGRELFVFERRDRDLI
;
A
#
# COMPACT_ATOMS: atom_id res chain seq x y z
N MET A 1 6.16 -34.86 -4.33
CA MET A 1 5.01 -34.71 -3.39
C MET A 1 3.75 -35.15 -4.15
N LYS A 2 3.03 -36.19 -3.71
CA LYS A 2 1.81 -36.63 -4.43
C LYS A 2 0.75 -35.56 -4.26
N VAL A 3 0.21 -35.07 -5.37
CA VAL A 3 -1.03 -34.28 -5.38
C VAL A 3 -2.10 -35.19 -4.72
N GLN A 4 -2.52 -34.81 -3.53
CA GLN A 4 -3.63 -35.49 -2.86
C GLN A 4 -4.93 -34.97 -3.51
N ASP A 5 -5.72 -35.97 -3.90
CA ASP A 5 -7.09 -35.87 -4.40
C ASP A 5 -7.33 -35.01 -5.66
N GLY A 6 -7.69 -35.72 -6.74
CA GLY A 6 -8.09 -35.20 -8.03
C GLY A 6 -9.42 -34.45 -8.09
N SER A 7 -9.74 -33.63 -7.09
CA SER A 7 -10.76 -32.61 -7.23
C SER A 7 -10.14 -31.47 -8.01
N ALA A 8 -10.60 -31.26 -9.25
CA ALA A 8 -10.25 -30.11 -10.05
C ALA A 8 -10.45 -28.85 -9.20
N ILE A 9 -9.37 -28.11 -8.95
CA ILE A 9 -9.45 -26.82 -8.25
C ILE A 9 -10.30 -25.93 -9.15
N ASP A 10 -11.43 -25.47 -8.64
CA ASP A 10 -12.29 -24.51 -9.36
C ASP A 10 -11.58 -23.16 -9.40
N PHE A 11 -10.74 -23.00 -10.43
CA PHE A 11 -9.92 -21.80 -10.62
C PHE A 11 -10.77 -20.52 -10.80
N GLU A 12 -11.96 -20.64 -11.38
CA GLU A 12 -12.85 -19.50 -11.56
C GLU A 12 -13.28 -18.89 -10.20
N ASN A 13 -13.43 -19.74 -9.20
CA ASN A 13 -13.83 -19.35 -7.85
C ASN A 13 -12.67 -19.15 -6.86
N LEU A 14 -11.41 -19.35 -7.28
CA LEU A 14 -10.27 -19.00 -6.43
C LEU A 14 -10.19 -17.48 -6.24
N PRO A 15 -10.25 -16.96 -5.01
CA PRO A 15 -10.06 -15.54 -4.77
C PRO A 15 -8.59 -15.18 -5.07
N PRO A 16 -8.35 -14.17 -5.93
CA PRO A 16 -6.98 -13.76 -6.23
C PRO A 16 -6.31 -13.15 -5.00
N PRO A 17 -5.00 -13.34 -4.81
CA PRO A 17 -4.24 -12.63 -3.81
C PRO A 17 -4.41 -11.11 -3.92
N ARG A 18 -4.35 -10.42 -2.79
CA ARG A 18 -4.21 -8.97 -2.73
C ARG A 18 -2.74 -8.64 -2.69
N PHE A 19 -2.35 -7.67 -3.48
CA PHE A 19 -0.98 -7.19 -3.54
C PHE A 19 -0.90 -5.76 -3.04
N TRP A 20 0.25 -5.41 -2.49
CA TRP A 20 0.65 -4.05 -2.19
C TRP A 20 2.15 -3.88 -2.38
N MET A 21 2.60 -2.66 -2.38
CA MET A 21 3.98 -2.30 -2.63
C MET A 21 4.41 -1.18 -1.69
N GLU A 22 5.64 -1.26 -1.26
CA GLU A 22 6.38 -0.16 -0.67
C GLU A 22 7.45 0.29 -1.68
N GLY A 23 7.54 1.59 -1.94
CA GLY A 23 8.48 2.15 -2.92
C GLY A 23 7.87 2.40 -4.30
N SER A 24 8.68 2.32 -5.35
CA SER A 24 8.33 2.67 -6.73
C SER A 24 8.33 1.47 -7.66
N SER A 25 7.24 1.27 -8.39
CA SER A 25 7.15 0.22 -9.42
C SER A 25 7.70 0.65 -10.80
N GLY A 26 8.18 1.88 -10.91
CA GLY A 26 8.65 2.42 -12.18
C GLY A 26 7.53 2.68 -13.19
N ALA A 27 7.91 2.78 -14.47
CA ALA A 27 6.98 3.07 -15.54
C ALA A 27 5.94 1.95 -15.74
N TRP A 28 4.72 2.34 -16.03
CA TRP A 28 3.66 1.38 -16.33
C TRP A 28 3.87 0.70 -17.68
N GLY A 29 3.80 -0.62 -17.69
CA GLY A 29 3.95 -1.44 -18.88
C GLY A 29 4.42 -2.85 -18.55
N PRO A 30 4.75 -3.65 -19.57
CA PRO A 30 5.33 -4.97 -19.36
C PRO A 30 6.56 -4.90 -18.44
N GLY A 31 6.57 -5.75 -17.42
CA GLY A 31 7.59 -5.75 -16.37
C GLY A 31 7.25 -4.97 -15.10
N ASN A 32 6.21 -4.13 -15.14
CA ASN A 32 5.69 -3.50 -13.93
C ASN A 32 4.77 -4.48 -13.18
N PRO A 33 4.97 -4.72 -11.86
CA PRO A 33 4.21 -5.72 -11.11
C PRO A 33 2.70 -5.42 -11.07
N TRP A 34 2.31 -4.16 -11.00
CA TRP A 34 0.89 -3.76 -11.06
C TRP A 34 0.28 -4.01 -12.44
N TYR A 35 1.06 -3.75 -13.50
CA TYR A 35 0.62 -4.05 -14.87
C TYR A 35 0.40 -5.56 -15.05
N GLU A 36 1.37 -6.38 -14.63
CA GLU A 36 1.28 -7.85 -14.77
C GLU A 36 0.17 -8.43 -13.92
N THR A 37 -0.04 -7.91 -12.72
CA THR A 37 -1.10 -8.35 -11.81
C THR A 37 -2.45 -7.65 -12.05
N HIS A 38 -2.56 -6.76 -13.04
CA HIS A 38 -3.86 -6.22 -13.44
C HIS A 38 -4.80 -7.33 -13.95
N ALA A 39 -4.26 -8.30 -14.65
CA ALA A 39 -5.02 -9.46 -15.10
C ALA A 39 -5.32 -10.42 -13.93
N SER A 40 -6.61 -10.59 -13.61
CA SER A 40 -7.05 -11.41 -12.47
C SER A 40 -6.53 -12.85 -12.54
N HIS A 41 -6.42 -13.44 -13.74
CA HIS A 41 -5.91 -14.80 -13.92
C HIS A 41 -4.43 -14.93 -13.55
N ARG A 42 -3.58 -13.91 -13.79
CA ARG A 42 -2.18 -13.90 -13.36
C ARG A 42 -2.04 -13.79 -11.84
N LYS A 43 -2.93 -13.01 -11.18
CA LYS A 43 -2.99 -13.00 -9.71
C LYS A 43 -3.30 -14.40 -9.15
N LYS A 44 -4.30 -15.07 -9.73
CA LYS A 44 -4.67 -16.44 -9.32
C LYS A 44 -3.54 -17.43 -9.58
N LEU A 45 -2.84 -17.29 -10.70
CA LEU A 45 -1.66 -18.10 -11.03
C LEU A 45 -0.55 -17.92 -9.99
N LEU A 46 -0.22 -16.69 -9.61
CA LEU A 46 0.76 -16.39 -8.55
C LEU A 46 0.36 -16.98 -7.20
N GLY A 47 -0.90 -16.84 -6.80
CA GLY A 47 -1.41 -17.44 -5.55
C GLY A 47 -1.33 -18.97 -5.58
N TYR A 48 -1.71 -19.61 -6.67
CA TYR A 48 -1.59 -21.06 -6.82
C TYR A 48 -0.13 -21.51 -6.74
N LEU A 49 0.76 -20.90 -7.53
CA LEU A 49 2.19 -21.25 -7.57
C LEU A 49 2.90 -21.01 -6.24
N ASN A 50 2.43 -20.05 -5.45
CA ASN A 50 2.94 -19.85 -4.10
C ASN A 50 2.75 -21.09 -3.21
N SER A 51 1.57 -21.69 -3.27
CA SER A 51 1.23 -22.88 -2.47
C SER A 51 1.69 -24.19 -3.12
N TYR A 52 1.68 -24.25 -4.44
CA TYR A 52 1.93 -25.45 -5.25
C TYR A 52 2.87 -25.15 -6.43
N PRO A 53 4.20 -25.03 -6.18
CA PRO A 53 5.16 -24.90 -7.27
C PRO A 53 4.95 -26.00 -8.32
N SER A 54 4.85 -25.63 -9.58
CA SER A 54 4.37 -26.53 -10.64
C SER A 54 5.08 -26.28 -11.96
N THR A 55 5.14 -27.32 -12.81
CA THR A 55 5.54 -27.22 -14.21
C THR A 55 4.41 -26.64 -15.07
N LEU A 56 4.72 -26.13 -16.28
CA LEU A 56 3.72 -25.66 -17.24
C LEU A 56 2.64 -26.70 -17.56
N THR A 57 3.03 -27.97 -17.68
CA THR A 57 2.10 -29.07 -17.95
C THR A 57 1.11 -29.24 -16.79
N GLN A 58 1.61 -29.25 -15.55
CA GLN A 58 0.75 -29.34 -14.36
C GLN A 58 -0.20 -28.14 -14.25
N LEU A 59 0.26 -26.94 -14.58
CA LEU A 59 -0.57 -25.74 -14.60
C LEU A 59 -1.68 -25.85 -15.67
N SER A 60 -1.34 -26.29 -16.88
CA SER A 60 -2.32 -26.53 -17.95
C SER A 60 -3.41 -27.50 -17.51
N ASP A 61 -3.02 -28.62 -16.86
CA ASP A 61 -3.96 -29.63 -16.37
C ASP A 61 -4.87 -29.06 -15.26
N VAL A 62 -4.29 -28.35 -14.29
CA VAL A 62 -5.02 -27.81 -13.13
C VAL A 62 -6.00 -26.68 -13.55
N PHE A 63 -5.58 -25.82 -14.45
CA PHE A 63 -6.40 -24.68 -14.88
C PHE A 63 -7.33 -25.00 -16.05
N GLY A 64 -7.23 -26.20 -16.64
CA GLY A 64 -8.02 -26.58 -17.80
C GLY A 64 -7.82 -25.66 -19.01
N LYS A 65 -6.64 -25.00 -19.09
CA LYS A 65 -6.27 -24.07 -20.16
C LYS A 65 -5.27 -24.69 -21.11
N PHE A 66 -5.27 -24.22 -22.35
CA PHE A 66 -4.25 -24.62 -23.32
C PHE A 66 -2.85 -24.26 -22.81
N LEU A 67 -1.90 -25.16 -23.01
CA LEU A 67 -0.52 -25.02 -22.58
C LEU A 67 0.12 -23.72 -23.07
N GLU A 68 -0.19 -23.28 -24.29
CA GLU A 68 0.29 -22.03 -24.88
C GLU A 68 -0.16 -20.82 -24.06
N SER A 69 -1.43 -20.75 -23.66
CA SER A 69 -1.96 -19.65 -22.86
C SER A 69 -1.29 -19.56 -21.47
N ILE A 70 -1.04 -20.71 -20.85
CA ILE A 70 -0.31 -20.77 -19.57
C ILE A 70 1.14 -20.37 -19.77
N HIS A 71 1.76 -20.80 -20.86
CA HIS A 71 3.13 -20.46 -21.19
C HIS A 71 3.31 -18.94 -21.38
N ASP A 72 2.37 -18.28 -22.05
CA ASP A 72 2.41 -16.83 -22.27
C ASP A 72 2.32 -16.08 -20.94
N ASP A 73 1.41 -16.49 -20.04
CA ASP A 73 1.26 -15.87 -18.73
C ASP A 73 2.50 -16.08 -17.85
N VAL A 74 3.04 -17.31 -17.80
CA VAL A 74 4.26 -17.62 -17.04
C VAL A 74 5.44 -16.85 -17.62
N THR A 75 5.59 -16.79 -18.95
CA THR A 75 6.65 -16.07 -19.63
C THR A 75 6.59 -14.57 -19.33
N ALA A 76 5.39 -13.98 -19.29
CA ALA A 76 5.23 -12.57 -18.96
C ALA A 76 5.64 -12.28 -17.52
N LEU A 77 5.20 -13.13 -16.57
CA LEU A 77 5.56 -13.00 -15.15
C LEU A 77 7.06 -13.30 -14.90
N GLU A 78 7.65 -14.23 -15.64
CA GLU A 78 9.07 -14.54 -15.56
C GLU A 78 9.94 -13.40 -16.10
N LYS A 79 9.57 -12.82 -17.26
CA LYS A 79 10.20 -11.61 -17.81
C LYS A 79 10.09 -10.41 -16.89
N ALA A 80 8.99 -10.30 -16.16
CA ALA A 80 8.80 -9.29 -15.14
C ALA A 80 9.58 -9.59 -13.84
N GLY A 81 10.29 -10.73 -13.74
CA GLY A 81 11.02 -11.14 -12.55
C GLY A 81 10.14 -11.65 -11.41
N MET A 82 8.82 -11.76 -11.61
CA MET A 82 7.86 -12.16 -10.56
C MET A 82 7.75 -13.67 -10.34
N LEU A 83 8.22 -14.46 -11.30
CA LEU A 83 8.34 -15.92 -11.23
C LEU A 83 9.77 -16.35 -11.53
N ARG A 84 10.17 -17.49 -10.97
CA ARG A 84 11.42 -18.17 -11.30
C ARG A 84 11.25 -19.68 -11.28
N GLY A 85 12.08 -20.37 -12.05
CA GLY A 85 12.30 -21.81 -11.88
C GLY A 85 13.10 -22.08 -10.60
N ILE A 86 12.53 -22.84 -9.68
CA ILE A 86 13.16 -23.21 -8.39
C ILE A 86 13.73 -24.62 -8.36
N ASP A 87 13.28 -25.48 -9.25
CA ASP A 87 13.68 -26.88 -9.37
C ASP A 87 13.38 -27.39 -10.79
N LYS A 88 13.66 -28.67 -11.04
CA LYS A 88 13.28 -29.38 -12.26
C LYS A 88 12.55 -30.65 -11.91
N GLN A 89 11.45 -30.90 -12.59
CA GLN A 89 10.71 -32.17 -12.56
C GLN A 89 10.63 -32.73 -13.98
N ASP A 90 11.19 -33.93 -14.21
CA ASP A 90 11.28 -34.56 -15.53
C ASP A 90 11.89 -33.59 -16.58
N GLU A 91 13.03 -32.96 -16.21
CA GLU A 91 13.77 -31.95 -17.01
C GLU A 91 13.00 -30.66 -17.27
N LYS A 92 11.77 -30.50 -16.76
CA LYS A 92 10.94 -29.30 -16.92
C LYS A 92 11.07 -28.39 -15.70
N PRO A 93 11.16 -27.06 -15.89
CA PRO A 93 11.25 -26.13 -14.77
C PRO A 93 9.97 -26.15 -13.94
N VAL A 94 10.14 -26.09 -12.62
CA VAL A 94 9.09 -25.92 -11.62
C VAL A 94 9.10 -24.46 -11.18
N TYR A 95 8.00 -23.76 -11.37
CA TYR A 95 7.89 -22.32 -11.13
C TYR A 95 7.35 -21.98 -9.74
N ALA A 96 7.85 -20.91 -9.15
CA ALA A 96 7.35 -20.31 -7.91
C ALA A 96 7.52 -18.78 -7.97
N PRO A 97 6.75 -18.01 -7.16
CA PRO A 97 6.96 -16.56 -7.01
C PRO A 97 8.35 -16.23 -6.47
N THR A 98 8.85 -15.06 -6.84
CA THR A 98 10.14 -14.51 -6.38
C THR A 98 10.02 -13.63 -5.14
N PHE A 99 8.81 -13.36 -4.69
CA PHE A 99 8.48 -12.47 -3.58
C PHE A 99 7.50 -13.14 -2.59
N ALA A 100 7.39 -12.57 -1.39
CA ALA A 100 6.58 -13.16 -0.35
C ALA A 100 5.07 -12.99 -0.62
N ILE A 101 4.34 -14.10 -0.60
CA ILE A 101 2.88 -14.15 -0.59
C ILE A 101 2.47 -15.01 0.61
N LEU A 102 1.73 -14.45 1.58
CA LEU A 102 1.17 -15.22 2.68
C LEU A 102 -0.09 -15.93 2.20
N SER A 103 -0.06 -17.27 2.20
CA SER A 103 -1.24 -18.07 1.95
C SER A 103 -2.17 -18.11 3.17
N ALA A 104 -3.43 -18.50 2.99
CA ALA A 104 -4.36 -18.71 4.09
C ALA A 104 -3.80 -19.69 5.14
N LYS A 105 -3.12 -20.75 4.71
CA LYS A 105 -2.45 -21.71 5.62
C LYS A 105 -1.27 -21.10 6.36
N ASP A 106 -0.48 -20.25 5.69
CA ASP A 106 0.61 -19.52 6.36
C ASP A 106 0.03 -18.62 7.43
N PHE A 107 -1.10 -17.96 7.12
CA PHE A 107 -1.77 -17.09 8.08
C PHE A 107 -2.28 -17.87 9.30
N ASP A 108 -2.94 -19.01 9.11
CA ASP A 108 -3.38 -19.86 10.22
C ASP A 108 -2.21 -20.26 11.14
N LEU A 109 -1.07 -20.59 10.53
CA LEU A 109 0.15 -20.95 11.24
C LEU A 109 0.74 -19.77 12.06
N LEU A 110 0.72 -18.58 11.50
CA LEU A 110 1.33 -17.36 12.08
C LEU A 110 0.40 -16.65 13.06
N TYR A 111 -0.92 -16.79 12.89
CA TYR A 111 -1.93 -16.00 13.58
C TYR A 111 -1.80 -15.99 15.12
N PRO A 112 -1.52 -17.10 15.82
CA PRO A 112 -1.40 -17.05 17.28
C PRO A 112 -0.33 -16.03 17.75
N SER A 113 0.85 -16.05 17.12
CA SER A 113 1.95 -15.13 17.43
C SER A 113 1.65 -13.71 16.97
N MET A 114 1.10 -13.53 15.76
CA MET A 114 0.67 -12.24 15.24
C MET A 114 -0.42 -11.61 16.12
N ALA A 115 -1.45 -12.37 16.53
CA ALA A 115 -2.54 -11.84 17.35
C ALA A 115 -2.07 -11.36 18.73
N ALA A 116 -1.05 -11.99 19.30
CA ALA A 116 -0.43 -11.51 20.54
C ALA A 116 0.26 -10.17 20.33
N ALA A 117 1.08 -10.03 19.28
CA ALA A 117 1.74 -8.79 18.91
C ALA A 117 0.72 -7.68 18.56
N CYS A 118 -0.35 -8.00 17.80
CA CYS A 118 -1.42 -7.06 17.49
C CYS A 118 -2.06 -6.47 18.75
N ARG A 119 -2.42 -7.32 19.74
CA ARG A 119 -3.00 -6.85 21.00
C ARG A 119 -2.06 -5.97 21.78
N ALA A 120 -0.77 -6.31 21.82
CA ALA A 120 0.24 -5.53 22.51
C ALA A 120 0.44 -4.16 21.83
N TYR A 121 0.53 -4.15 20.51
CA TYR A 121 0.60 -2.93 19.71
C TYR A 121 -0.63 -2.03 19.93
N ALA A 122 -1.84 -2.58 19.79
CA ALA A 122 -3.08 -1.85 19.98
C ALA A 122 -3.16 -1.26 21.41
N LYS A 123 -2.79 -2.03 22.44
CA LYS A 123 -2.77 -1.56 23.83
C LYS A 123 -1.80 -0.39 24.01
N ALA A 124 -0.61 -0.48 23.42
CA ALA A 124 0.41 0.57 23.54
C ALA A 124 -0.07 1.88 22.88
N LEU A 125 -0.70 1.83 21.71
CA LEU A 125 -1.28 3.00 21.07
C LEU A 125 -2.49 3.56 21.81
N SER A 126 -3.43 2.71 22.22
CA SER A 126 -4.63 3.14 22.94
C SER A 126 -4.31 3.88 24.23
N SER A 127 -3.18 3.57 24.87
CA SER A 127 -2.72 4.29 26.08
C SER A 127 -2.20 5.71 25.80
N ARG A 128 -2.09 6.10 24.54
CA ARG A 128 -1.53 7.39 24.09
C ARG A 128 -2.45 8.22 23.20
N LEU A 129 -3.73 7.86 23.16
CA LEU A 129 -4.70 8.54 22.28
C LEU A 129 -4.82 10.03 22.60
N ASP A 130 -4.77 10.42 23.88
CA ASP A 130 -4.80 11.84 24.28
C ASP A 130 -3.59 12.63 23.74
N GLU A 131 -2.41 12.00 23.68
CA GLU A 131 -1.20 12.61 23.09
C GLU A 131 -1.37 12.74 21.55
N ILE A 132 -1.96 11.73 20.90
CA ILE A 132 -2.26 11.77 19.47
C ILE A 132 -3.28 12.87 19.18
N ASP A 133 -4.31 13.02 20.00
CA ASP A 133 -5.33 14.07 19.85
C ASP A 133 -4.74 15.48 20.01
N ALA A 134 -3.77 15.64 20.91
CA ALA A 134 -3.04 16.90 21.01
C ALA A 134 -2.29 17.23 19.72
N ILE A 135 -1.61 16.26 19.11
CA ILE A 135 -0.92 16.43 17.82
C ILE A 135 -1.93 16.71 16.68
N VAL A 136 -3.06 16.03 16.64
CA VAL A 136 -4.13 16.29 15.66
C VAL A 136 -4.55 17.75 15.73
N SER A 137 -4.75 18.28 16.94
CA SER A 137 -5.09 19.69 17.17
C SER A 137 -3.97 20.64 16.76
N GLU A 138 -2.72 20.29 17.06
CA GLU A 138 -1.53 21.07 16.69
C GLU A 138 -1.35 21.14 15.17
N CYS A 139 -1.67 20.05 14.45
CA CYS A 139 -1.72 20.03 12.99
C CYS A 139 -2.86 20.89 12.39
N GLY A 140 -3.75 21.44 13.21
CA GLY A 140 -4.91 22.19 12.76
C GLY A 140 -6.04 21.31 12.21
N LEU A 141 -6.08 20.05 12.61
CA LEU A 141 -7.12 19.10 12.25
C LEU A 141 -8.17 18.98 13.36
N ASP A 142 -9.37 18.59 12.95
CA ASP A 142 -10.41 18.11 13.87
C ASP A 142 -10.15 16.64 14.27
N ILE A 143 -11.01 16.09 15.13
CA ILE A 143 -10.89 14.71 15.60
C ILE A 143 -10.91 13.68 14.46
N GLN A 144 -11.48 14.00 13.31
CA GLN A 144 -11.49 13.13 12.13
C GLN A 144 -10.07 12.99 11.52
N GLY A 145 -9.18 13.96 11.77
CA GLY A 145 -7.78 13.90 11.38
C GLY A 145 -6.95 12.87 12.15
N ARG A 146 -7.45 12.36 13.30
CA ARG A 146 -6.78 11.32 14.09
C ARG A 146 -6.47 10.09 13.24
N TRP A 147 -7.46 9.62 12.52
CA TRP A 147 -7.34 8.37 11.78
C TRP A 147 -6.33 8.44 10.62
N PRO A 148 -6.37 9.44 9.71
CA PRO A 148 -5.34 9.57 8.70
C PRO A 148 -3.94 9.77 9.29
N LEU A 149 -3.81 10.52 10.38
CA LEU A 149 -2.53 10.71 11.06
C LEU A 149 -1.98 9.38 11.62
N LEU A 150 -2.81 8.59 12.28
CA LEU A 150 -2.44 7.25 12.77
C LEU A 150 -2.04 6.32 11.63
N MET A 151 -2.82 6.29 10.55
CA MET A 151 -2.60 5.36 9.46
C MET A 151 -1.39 5.71 8.61
N ALA A 152 -1.24 6.98 8.23
CA ALA A 152 -0.16 7.39 7.34
C ALA A 152 1.19 7.54 8.06
N PHE A 153 1.18 8.12 9.26
CA PHE A 153 2.43 8.38 9.96
C PHE A 153 2.79 7.27 10.93
N ILE A 154 1.93 6.94 11.91
CA ILE A 154 2.31 5.95 12.93
C ILE A 154 2.38 4.54 12.36
N ARG A 155 1.36 4.12 11.61
CA ARG A 155 1.31 2.76 11.06
C ARG A 155 2.28 2.57 9.90
N ASP A 156 2.34 3.51 8.96
CA ASP A 156 3.17 3.36 7.76
C ASP A 156 4.57 3.94 7.99
N GLU A 157 4.72 5.26 8.11
CA GLU A 157 6.02 5.91 8.10
C GLU A 157 6.89 5.56 9.32
N MET A 158 6.35 5.74 10.54
CA MET A 158 7.13 5.49 11.76
C MET A 158 7.39 4.00 11.97
N PHE A 159 6.43 3.15 11.61
CA PHE A 159 6.61 1.71 11.67
C PHE A 159 7.71 1.25 10.73
N TYR A 160 7.69 1.69 9.46
CA TYR A 160 8.71 1.33 8.46
C TYR A 160 10.09 1.82 8.89
N THR A 161 10.21 3.10 9.25
CA THR A 161 11.47 3.70 9.72
C THR A 161 12.07 2.91 10.88
N TYR A 162 11.24 2.57 11.89
CA TYR A 162 11.71 1.78 13.01
C TYR A 162 12.19 0.38 12.62
N MET A 163 11.48 -0.31 11.73
CA MET A 163 11.85 -1.67 11.31
C MET A 163 13.13 -1.68 10.46
N ASP A 164 13.30 -0.67 9.63
CA ASP A 164 14.51 -0.47 8.82
C ASP A 164 15.73 -0.18 9.72
N GLU A 165 15.63 0.76 10.66
CA GLU A 165 16.68 1.03 11.66
C GLU A 165 17.09 -0.19 12.49
N GLN A 166 16.23 -1.20 12.58
CA GLN A 166 16.48 -2.45 13.30
C GLN A 166 16.97 -3.60 12.40
N ASP A 167 17.25 -3.35 11.12
CA ASP A 167 17.62 -4.36 10.12
C ASP A 167 16.62 -5.54 10.05
N LEU A 168 15.35 -5.27 10.22
CA LEU A 168 14.33 -6.31 10.26
C LEU A 168 13.72 -6.59 8.90
N PHE A 169 13.69 -5.60 8.04
CA PHE A 169 13.14 -5.68 6.71
C PHE A 169 14.20 -6.07 5.67
N ALA A 170 13.77 -6.30 4.45
CA ALA A 170 14.67 -6.65 3.36
C ALA A 170 15.54 -5.45 3.02
N GLN A 171 16.86 -5.67 3.01
CA GLN A 171 17.81 -4.65 2.54
C GLN A 171 18.00 -4.71 1.01
N GLU A 172 17.55 -5.80 0.39
CA GLU A 172 17.58 -5.98 -1.05
C GLU A 172 16.16 -5.84 -1.59
N ASP A 173 15.97 -4.89 -2.48
CA ASP A 173 14.72 -4.68 -3.20
C ASP A 173 14.33 -5.89 -4.04
N ASN A 174 13.05 -6.03 -4.33
CA ASN A 174 12.60 -7.03 -5.28
C ASN A 174 13.24 -6.76 -6.65
N PRO A 175 13.77 -7.80 -7.34
CA PRO A 175 14.53 -7.62 -8.58
C PRO A 175 13.69 -7.04 -9.73
N PHE A 176 12.40 -6.97 -9.61
CA PHE A 176 11.46 -6.44 -10.59
C PHE A 176 10.91 -5.04 -10.21
N LEU A 177 11.37 -4.45 -9.10
CA LEU A 177 11.06 -3.08 -8.71
C LEU A 177 12.26 -2.17 -8.96
N GLN A 178 12.01 -0.90 -9.18
CA GLN A 178 13.07 0.11 -9.20
C GLN A 178 13.57 0.43 -7.79
N GLU A 179 12.63 0.44 -6.83
CA GLU A 179 12.88 0.73 -5.43
C GLU A 179 11.77 0.10 -4.60
N GLY A 180 12.12 -0.53 -3.49
CA GLY A 180 11.18 -1.10 -2.53
C GLY A 180 10.76 -2.53 -2.80
N ASN A 181 9.67 -2.96 -2.17
CA ASN A 181 9.23 -4.34 -2.14
C ASN A 181 7.78 -4.52 -2.54
N PHE A 182 7.48 -5.66 -3.13
CA PHE A 182 6.15 -6.07 -3.56
C PHE A 182 5.73 -7.34 -2.82
N TYR A 183 4.50 -7.36 -2.32
CA TYR A 183 4.01 -8.42 -1.46
C TYR A 183 2.62 -8.85 -1.86
N GLY A 184 2.25 -10.06 -1.42
CA GLY A 184 0.91 -10.58 -1.57
C GLY A 184 0.39 -11.24 -0.29
N VAL A 185 -0.93 -11.23 -0.14
CA VAL A 185 -1.67 -12.06 0.82
C VAL A 185 -2.89 -12.65 0.14
N GLU A 186 -3.12 -13.93 0.39
CA GLU A 186 -4.40 -14.53 0.03
C GLU A 186 -5.51 -13.97 0.93
N PRO A 187 -6.74 -13.79 0.41
CA PRO A 187 -7.85 -13.33 1.21
C PRO A 187 -8.10 -14.26 2.40
N TYR A 188 -8.14 -13.72 3.60
CA TYR A 188 -8.43 -14.45 4.82
C TYR A 188 -9.75 -13.94 5.40
N SER A 189 -10.78 -14.77 5.35
CA SER A 189 -12.17 -14.39 5.56
C SER A 189 -12.50 -13.80 6.93
N SER A 190 -11.74 -14.12 7.98
CA SER A 190 -12.06 -13.69 9.34
C SER A 190 -11.48 -12.32 9.74
N LEU A 191 -10.44 -11.83 9.06
CA LEU A 191 -9.76 -10.59 9.41
C LEU A 191 -9.90 -9.49 8.35
N ASP A 192 -10.04 -9.86 7.08
CA ASP A 192 -10.23 -8.91 6.00
C ASP A 192 -11.62 -8.23 6.01
N SER A 193 -12.59 -8.82 6.71
CA SER A 193 -13.95 -8.28 6.82
C SER A 193 -14.08 -7.10 7.79
N LYS A 194 -13.03 -6.80 8.57
CA LYS A 194 -13.10 -5.77 9.61
C LYS A 194 -12.56 -4.40 9.22
N SER A 195 -11.93 -4.26 8.06
CA SER A 195 -11.56 -2.93 7.55
C SER A 195 -12.51 -2.53 6.43
N PRO A 196 -13.54 -1.70 6.71
CA PRO A 196 -14.49 -1.24 5.70
C PRO A 196 -13.86 -0.25 4.71
N PHE A 197 -12.59 0.12 4.93
CA PHE A 197 -11.91 1.15 4.16
C PHE A 197 -10.63 0.61 3.51
N GLY A 198 -10.38 1.07 2.28
CA GLY A 198 -9.06 1.09 1.67
C GLY A 198 -8.37 2.41 2.01
N LEU A 199 -7.05 2.39 2.07
CA LEU A 199 -6.23 3.58 2.24
C LEU A 199 -5.05 3.49 1.30
N THR A 200 -4.78 4.57 0.59
CA THR A 200 -3.52 4.79 -0.11
C THR A 200 -2.81 5.99 0.49
N HIS A 201 -1.54 5.83 0.81
CA HIS A 201 -0.65 6.90 1.20
C HIS A 201 0.34 7.14 0.06
N SER A 202 0.24 8.29 -0.56
CA SER A 202 1.17 8.74 -1.61
C SER A 202 1.97 9.92 -1.10
N ARG A 203 3.27 9.95 -1.42
CA ARG A 203 4.17 11.04 -1.03
C ARG A 203 4.61 11.82 -2.26
N GLY A 204 4.33 13.11 -2.27
CA GLY A 204 4.99 14.06 -3.15
C GLY A 204 6.20 14.70 -2.46
N PRO A 205 6.99 15.51 -3.18
CA PRO A 205 8.12 16.25 -2.60
C PRO A 205 7.74 17.16 -1.43
N HIS A 206 6.53 17.74 -1.45
CA HIS A 206 6.11 18.79 -0.49
C HIS A 206 4.95 18.34 0.41
N HIS A 207 4.15 17.36 -0.03
CA HIS A 207 2.95 16.94 0.69
C HIS A 207 2.84 15.42 0.77
N SER A 208 2.19 14.96 1.85
CA SER A 208 1.68 13.59 1.96
C SER A 208 0.18 13.60 1.68
N PHE A 209 -0.26 12.69 0.82
CA PHE A 209 -1.65 12.53 0.40
C PHE A 209 -2.19 11.21 0.94
N ILE A 210 -3.28 11.25 1.67
CA ILE A 210 -3.93 10.09 2.24
C ILE A 210 -5.32 10.00 1.64
N TYR A 211 -5.48 9.05 0.73
CA TYR A 211 -6.76 8.73 0.12
C TYR A 211 -7.45 7.64 0.92
N ILE A 212 -8.67 7.91 1.34
CA ILE A 212 -9.50 6.96 2.08
C ILE A 212 -10.73 6.66 1.22
N TYR A 213 -11.02 5.40 1.02
CA TYR A 213 -12.14 4.96 0.20
C TYR A 213 -12.85 3.75 0.81
N PRO A 214 -14.19 3.64 0.65
CA PRO A 214 -14.92 2.44 1.04
C PRO A 214 -14.40 1.23 0.26
N TYR A 215 -14.27 0.08 0.90
CA TYR A 215 -13.80 -1.13 0.23
C TYR A 215 -14.95 -2.15 0.06
N PRO A 216 -15.10 -2.78 -1.13
CA PRO A 216 -14.43 -2.50 -2.41
C PRO A 216 -14.98 -1.23 -3.08
N ASN A 217 -14.10 -0.34 -3.56
CA ASN A 217 -14.54 0.86 -4.26
C ASN A 217 -14.18 0.84 -5.74
N PRO A 218 -15.14 0.57 -6.63
CA PRO A 218 -14.93 0.73 -8.06
C PRO A 218 -14.88 2.19 -8.52
N GLN A 219 -15.30 3.17 -7.68
CA GLN A 219 -15.47 4.57 -8.07
C GLN A 219 -14.24 5.46 -7.82
N ALA A 220 -13.35 5.12 -6.88
CA ALA A 220 -12.12 5.89 -6.64
C ALA A 220 -11.24 5.99 -7.89
N ARG A 221 -11.23 4.95 -8.71
CA ARG A 221 -10.54 4.92 -10.00
C ARG A 221 -11.10 5.92 -11.01
N SER A 222 -12.41 6.18 -10.97
CA SER A 222 -13.09 7.02 -11.95
C SER A 222 -12.73 8.50 -11.83
N LEU A 223 -12.32 9.00 -10.67
CA LEU A 223 -11.99 10.41 -10.46
C LEU A 223 -10.70 10.80 -11.18
N PHE A 224 -9.64 10.00 -11.00
CA PHE A 224 -8.35 10.28 -11.64
C PHE A 224 -8.43 10.04 -13.16
N GLU A 225 -9.20 9.04 -13.59
CA GLU A 225 -9.48 8.80 -15.01
C GLU A 225 -10.26 9.97 -15.66
N GLN A 226 -11.17 10.61 -14.92
CA GLN A 226 -11.88 11.81 -15.40
C GLN A 226 -10.93 13.01 -15.65
N TRP A 227 -9.80 13.07 -14.93
CA TRP A 227 -8.77 14.08 -15.15
C TRP A 227 -7.73 13.65 -16.17
N GLY A 228 -7.91 12.49 -16.80
CA GLY A 228 -7.00 11.96 -17.80
C GLY A 228 -5.77 11.25 -17.21
N PHE A 229 -5.75 11.04 -15.88
CA PHE A 229 -4.71 10.25 -15.24
C PHE A 229 -5.05 8.77 -15.30
N LYS A 230 -4.06 7.99 -15.63
CA LYS A 230 -4.17 6.55 -15.66
C LYS A 230 -3.98 5.94 -14.27
N TYR A 231 -3.22 6.64 -13.41
CA TYR A 231 -2.83 6.21 -12.08
C TYR A 231 -2.93 7.34 -11.06
N GLU A 232 -3.16 6.93 -9.81
CA GLU A 232 -3.25 7.79 -8.64
C GLU A 232 -1.95 8.58 -8.40
N PHE A 233 -0.79 7.97 -8.58
CA PHE A 233 0.49 8.65 -8.35
C PHE A 233 0.74 9.79 -9.35
N GLU A 234 0.30 9.65 -10.60
CA GLU A 234 0.39 10.74 -11.59
C GLU A 234 -0.44 11.95 -11.14
N ALA A 235 -1.64 11.68 -10.62
CA ALA A 235 -2.49 12.72 -10.05
C ALA A 235 -1.86 13.34 -8.81
N THR A 236 -1.24 12.54 -7.94
CA THR A 236 -0.56 13.00 -6.73
C THR A 236 0.58 13.95 -7.04
N GLU A 237 1.42 13.65 -8.03
CA GLU A 237 2.50 14.55 -8.45
C GLU A 237 1.99 15.91 -8.87
N VAL A 238 0.90 15.95 -9.66
CA VAL A 238 0.30 17.19 -10.10
C VAL A 238 -0.37 17.95 -8.96
N LEU A 239 -1.09 17.24 -8.07
CA LEU A 239 -1.71 17.86 -6.89
C LEU A 239 -0.66 18.42 -5.93
N ASP A 240 0.49 17.75 -5.77
CA ASP A 240 1.58 18.23 -4.94
C ASP A 240 2.11 19.59 -5.45
N VAL A 241 2.40 19.66 -6.73
CA VAL A 241 2.89 20.91 -7.36
C VAL A 241 1.81 22.00 -7.31
N LEU A 242 0.56 21.68 -7.59
CA LEU A 242 -0.56 22.61 -7.51
C LEU A 242 -0.68 23.21 -6.10
N LEU A 243 -0.65 22.38 -5.08
CA LEU A 243 -0.74 22.83 -3.69
C LEU A 243 0.53 23.57 -3.24
N TRP A 244 1.70 23.18 -3.74
CA TRP A 244 2.94 23.89 -3.44
C TRP A 244 2.96 25.30 -4.01
N THR A 245 2.38 25.52 -5.20
CA THR A 245 2.26 26.85 -5.82
C THR A 245 1.20 27.73 -5.18
N MET A 246 0.24 27.14 -4.45
CA MET A 246 -0.80 27.91 -3.75
C MET A 246 -0.27 28.52 -2.45
N GLY A 247 -0.59 29.80 -2.24
CA GLY A 247 -0.38 30.48 -0.96
C GLY A 247 -1.36 30.04 0.14
N ARG A 248 -0.98 30.26 1.40
CA ARG A 248 -1.87 30.07 2.55
C ARG A 248 -2.69 31.31 2.88
N GLU A 249 -2.07 32.47 2.73
CA GLU A 249 -2.65 33.75 3.08
C GLU A 249 -2.99 34.58 1.84
N THR A 250 -2.18 34.45 0.79
CA THR A 250 -2.37 35.15 -0.47
C THR A 250 -3.17 34.27 -1.43
N PRO A 251 -4.39 34.70 -1.84
CA PRO A 251 -5.18 33.93 -2.79
C PRO A 251 -4.49 33.81 -4.15
N SER A 252 -4.46 32.61 -4.70
CA SER A 252 -3.95 32.30 -6.04
C SER A 252 -5.12 32.14 -7.01
N LYS A 253 -5.07 32.86 -8.13
CA LYS A 253 -6.09 32.73 -9.18
C LYS A 253 -5.84 31.47 -10.00
N VAL A 254 -6.91 30.87 -10.52
CA VAL A 254 -6.80 29.65 -11.33
C VAL A 254 -5.93 29.86 -12.57
N ASP A 255 -6.05 31.02 -13.22
CA ASP A 255 -5.28 31.33 -14.42
C ASP A 255 -3.79 31.51 -14.12
N ASP A 256 -3.44 32.14 -12.98
CA ASP A 256 -2.07 32.29 -12.53
C ASP A 256 -1.45 30.92 -12.17
N LEU A 257 -2.22 30.03 -11.51
CA LEU A 257 -1.82 28.68 -11.22
C LEU A 257 -1.58 27.87 -12.51
N ALA A 258 -2.50 27.99 -13.48
CA ALA A 258 -2.36 27.34 -14.77
C ALA A 258 -1.09 27.82 -15.49
N GLN A 259 -0.84 29.13 -15.53
CA GLN A 259 0.37 29.69 -16.12
C GLN A 259 1.65 29.24 -15.43
N CYS A 260 1.65 29.17 -14.11
CA CYS A 260 2.79 28.66 -13.34
C CYS A 260 3.08 27.20 -13.68
N LEU A 261 2.04 26.37 -13.72
CA LEU A 261 2.15 24.94 -14.03
C LEU A 261 2.59 24.68 -15.47
N GLU A 262 2.20 25.51 -16.44
CA GLU A 262 2.66 25.43 -17.84
C GLU A 262 4.17 25.63 -17.99
N GLN A 263 4.77 26.42 -17.09
CA GLN A 263 6.21 26.71 -17.10
C GLN A 263 7.04 25.59 -16.47
N MET A 264 6.42 24.67 -15.73
CA MET A 264 7.11 23.54 -15.11
C MET A 264 7.30 22.40 -16.11
N ASP A 265 8.51 21.82 -16.12
CA ASP A 265 8.83 20.69 -17.01
C ASP A 265 8.45 19.36 -16.39
N ILE A 266 7.16 19.23 -16.01
CA ILE A 266 6.61 17.98 -15.46
C ILE A 266 5.87 17.24 -16.58
N LYS A 267 6.26 16.00 -16.81
CA LYS A 267 5.68 15.14 -17.84
C LYS A 267 4.17 14.97 -17.60
N GLY A 268 3.36 15.30 -18.61
CA GLY A 268 1.89 15.21 -18.54
C GLY A 268 1.20 16.47 -18.04
N LEU A 269 1.88 17.36 -17.30
CA LEU A 269 1.28 18.57 -16.73
C LEU A 269 0.80 19.54 -17.80
N LYS A 270 1.59 19.77 -18.86
CA LYS A 270 1.22 20.65 -19.99
C LYS A 270 -0.07 20.20 -20.69
N ALA A 271 -0.24 18.89 -20.89
CA ALA A 271 -1.45 18.35 -21.47
C ALA A 271 -2.68 18.55 -20.58
N LEU A 272 -2.48 18.51 -19.27
CA LEU A 272 -3.52 18.68 -18.26
C LEU A 272 -4.01 20.12 -18.18
N VAL A 273 -3.07 21.08 -18.19
CA VAL A 273 -3.37 22.51 -18.23
C VAL A 273 -4.10 22.85 -19.53
N ALA A 274 -3.57 22.36 -20.67
CA ALA A 274 -4.18 22.59 -21.99
C ALA A 274 -5.59 21.97 -22.11
N SER A 275 -5.91 20.90 -21.38
CA SER A 275 -7.22 20.28 -21.35
C SER A 275 -8.23 20.95 -20.41
N GLY A 276 -7.83 21.97 -19.68
CA GLY A 276 -8.71 22.71 -18.76
C GLY A 276 -9.04 21.95 -17.46
N HIS A 277 -8.27 20.93 -17.08
CA HIS A 277 -8.54 20.13 -15.89
C HIS A 277 -8.15 20.78 -14.56
N ILE A 278 -7.42 21.90 -14.56
CA ILE A 278 -6.99 22.59 -13.32
C ILE A 278 -8.20 23.00 -12.46
N ARG A 279 -9.22 23.60 -13.05
CA ARG A 279 -10.41 24.01 -12.28
C ARG A 279 -11.17 22.82 -11.67
N PRO A 280 -11.47 21.71 -12.39
CA PRO A 280 -12.01 20.50 -11.79
C PRO A 280 -11.17 19.96 -10.61
N MET A 281 -9.85 20.01 -10.68
CA MET A 281 -8.96 19.59 -9.58
C MET A 281 -9.08 20.51 -8.37
N ILE A 282 -9.09 21.82 -8.57
CA ILE A 282 -9.29 22.81 -7.49
C ILE A 282 -10.66 22.60 -6.84
N ASN A 283 -11.72 22.44 -7.63
CA ASN A 283 -13.07 22.19 -7.11
C ASN A 283 -13.13 20.91 -6.26
N TYR A 284 -12.40 19.87 -6.68
CA TYR A 284 -12.28 18.65 -5.87
C TYR A 284 -11.54 18.92 -4.56
N LEU A 285 -10.38 19.58 -4.60
CA LEU A 285 -9.63 19.95 -3.39
C LEU A 285 -10.44 20.84 -2.45
N GLU A 286 -11.28 21.73 -2.99
CA GLU A 286 -12.19 22.56 -2.21
C GLU A 286 -13.29 21.69 -1.53
N ALA A 287 -13.91 20.78 -2.27
CA ALA A 287 -14.88 19.82 -1.71
C ALA A 287 -14.26 18.95 -0.62
N GLN A 288 -12.96 18.65 -0.71
CA GLN A 288 -12.21 17.93 0.30
C GLN A 288 -11.72 18.81 1.48
N GLY A 289 -11.96 20.10 1.44
CA GLY A 289 -11.51 21.05 2.45
C GLY A 289 -9.98 21.28 2.46
N VAL A 290 -9.27 20.86 1.41
CA VAL A 290 -7.82 21.02 1.24
C VAL A 290 -7.49 22.44 0.75
N VAL A 291 -8.39 23.05 0.00
CA VAL A 291 -8.31 24.46 -0.41
C VAL A 291 -9.62 25.18 -0.06
N GLN A 292 -9.56 26.49 0.01
CA GLN A 292 -10.72 27.33 0.27
C GLN A 292 -10.73 28.53 -0.67
N GLN A 293 -11.89 28.88 -1.21
CA GLN A 293 -12.05 30.10 -1.97
C GLN A 293 -11.84 31.33 -1.07
N ALA A 294 -11.06 32.28 -1.52
CA ALA A 294 -10.76 33.55 -0.85
C ALA A 294 -10.75 34.66 -1.88
N GLY A 295 -11.79 35.50 -1.87
CA GLY A 295 -11.98 36.54 -2.92
C GLY A 295 -12.15 35.93 -4.31
N ASP A 296 -11.31 36.34 -5.26
CA ASP A 296 -11.29 35.87 -6.63
C ASP A 296 -10.29 34.68 -6.88
N GLY A 297 -9.69 34.15 -5.81
CA GLY A 297 -8.72 33.08 -5.86
C GLY A 297 -8.96 32.02 -4.79
N TYR A 298 -7.94 31.18 -4.57
CA TYR A 298 -7.95 30.06 -3.62
C TYR A 298 -6.72 30.09 -2.71
N VAL A 299 -6.89 29.67 -1.47
CA VAL A 299 -5.82 29.46 -0.49
C VAL A 299 -5.78 28.02 -0.04
N LYS A 300 -4.60 27.47 0.24
CA LYS A 300 -4.48 26.10 0.75
C LYS A 300 -4.79 26.03 2.25
N LYS A 301 -5.43 24.94 2.66
CA LYS A 301 -5.83 24.60 4.02
C LYS A 301 -5.25 23.25 4.46
N THR A 302 -4.07 22.94 3.97
CA THR A 302 -3.38 21.70 4.34
C THR A 302 -2.95 21.73 5.80
N ALA A 303 -3.05 20.61 6.49
CA ALA A 303 -2.46 20.42 7.81
C ALA A 303 -0.92 20.46 7.73
N HIS A 304 -0.26 20.80 8.83
CA HIS A 304 1.19 20.82 8.90
C HIS A 304 1.72 19.62 9.66
N VAL A 305 2.81 19.04 9.15
CA VAL A 305 3.64 18.09 9.86
C VAL A 305 5.09 18.50 9.70
N ASP A 306 5.69 19.03 10.74
CA ASP A 306 7.10 19.40 10.80
C ASP A 306 7.95 18.33 11.52
N ASN A 307 9.25 18.55 11.61
CA ASN A 307 10.17 17.63 12.29
C ASN A 307 9.86 17.44 13.77
N ALA A 308 9.31 18.46 14.45
CA ALA A 308 8.95 18.35 15.86
C ALA A 308 7.75 17.40 16.03
N ILE A 309 6.72 17.58 15.20
CA ILE A 309 5.55 16.68 15.14
C ILE A 309 5.97 15.26 14.77
N LEU A 310 6.83 15.10 13.74
CA LEU A 310 7.34 13.77 13.35
C LEU A 310 8.09 13.08 14.49
N SER A 311 8.94 13.83 15.23
CA SER A 311 9.67 13.29 16.38
C SER A 311 8.73 12.85 17.50
N GLU A 312 7.67 13.61 17.74
CA GLU A 312 6.66 13.26 18.74
C GLU A 312 5.82 12.06 18.32
N LEU A 313 5.42 11.97 17.05
CA LEU A 313 4.77 10.80 16.50
C LEU A 313 5.65 9.54 16.61
N GLN A 314 6.95 9.67 16.34
CA GLN A 314 7.92 8.57 16.52
C GLN A 314 7.95 8.12 17.98
N ARG A 315 8.06 9.06 18.93
CA ARG A 315 8.06 8.77 20.37
C ARG A 315 6.78 8.03 20.81
N ILE A 316 5.65 8.37 20.21
CA ILE A 316 4.36 7.71 20.47
C ILE A 316 4.31 6.31 19.82
N ALA A 317 4.82 6.19 18.60
CA ALA A 317 4.80 4.94 17.82
C ALA A 317 5.75 3.87 18.37
N ASP A 318 6.93 4.26 18.84
CA ASP A 318 8.02 3.36 19.25
C ASP A 318 7.61 2.24 20.20
N PRO A 319 6.89 2.50 21.32
CA PRO A 319 6.48 1.43 22.23
C PRO A 319 5.59 0.40 21.57
N ALA A 320 4.69 0.83 20.69
CA ALA A 320 3.79 -0.05 19.95
C ALA A 320 4.58 -0.86 18.90
N THR A 321 5.41 -0.19 18.12
CA THR A 321 6.23 -0.80 17.06
C THR A 321 7.21 -1.84 17.62
N LYS A 322 7.77 -1.60 18.80
CA LYS A 322 8.62 -2.56 19.54
C LYS A 322 7.93 -3.90 19.80
N GLU A 323 6.62 -3.92 20.00
CA GLU A 323 5.89 -5.17 20.22
C GLU A 323 5.86 -6.04 18.95
N ILE A 324 5.75 -5.42 17.78
CA ILE A 324 5.85 -6.16 16.51
C ILE A 324 7.31 -6.56 16.23
N ALA A 325 8.28 -5.69 16.51
CA ALA A 325 9.69 -6.02 16.35
C ALA A 325 10.10 -7.24 17.19
N LYS A 326 9.55 -7.41 18.40
CA LYS A 326 9.77 -8.62 19.22
C LYS A 326 9.29 -9.89 18.50
N LEU A 327 8.13 -9.84 17.85
CA LEU A 327 7.64 -10.95 17.03
C LEU A 327 8.63 -11.24 15.89
N LEU A 328 9.03 -10.21 15.13
CA LEU A 328 9.89 -10.36 13.97
C LEU A 328 11.30 -10.88 14.30
N LYS A 329 11.81 -10.60 15.52
CA LYS A 329 13.10 -11.09 16.05
C LYS A 329 12.99 -12.46 16.72
N SER A 330 11.79 -13.02 16.88
CA SER A 330 11.61 -14.25 17.65
C SER A 330 12.13 -15.47 16.93
N SER A 331 12.79 -16.38 17.66
CA SER A 331 13.21 -17.69 17.13
C SER A 331 12.01 -18.58 16.77
N GLU A 332 10.84 -18.28 17.31
CA GLU A 332 9.59 -18.95 16.92
C GLU A 332 9.20 -18.58 15.51
N LEU A 333 9.22 -17.29 15.13
CA LEU A 333 8.93 -16.88 13.77
C LEU A 333 9.89 -17.51 12.76
N GLU A 334 11.17 -17.64 13.11
CA GLU A 334 12.18 -18.32 12.26
C GLU A 334 11.86 -19.81 12.04
N LYS A 335 11.33 -20.47 13.07
CA LYS A 335 10.88 -21.87 12.92
C LYS A 335 9.63 -21.96 12.08
N LEU A 336 8.67 -21.06 12.27
CA LEU A 336 7.43 -21.01 11.50
C LEU A 336 7.70 -20.69 10.04
N TYR A 337 8.61 -19.74 9.74
CA TYR A 337 9.02 -19.40 8.39
C TYR A 337 9.34 -20.62 7.53
N LYS A 338 10.11 -21.58 8.05
CA LYS A 338 10.48 -22.81 7.32
C LYS A 338 9.28 -23.66 6.90
N GLN A 339 8.13 -23.48 7.55
CA GLN A 339 6.89 -24.21 7.28
C GLN A 339 5.96 -23.43 6.32
N THR A 340 6.20 -22.14 6.12
CA THR A 340 5.42 -21.28 5.22
C THR A 340 5.74 -21.53 3.75
N CYS A 341 4.88 -21.03 2.87
CA CYS A 341 5.14 -21.00 1.43
C CYS A 341 6.41 -20.20 1.11
N ALA A 342 6.61 -19.05 1.75
CA ALA A 342 7.81 -18.23 1.58
C ALA A 342 9.09 -19.02 1.86
N GLY A 343 9.15 -19.70 3.00
CA GLY A 343 10.32 -20.52 3.37
C GLY A 343 10.56 -21.69 2.41
N ARG A 344 9.49 -22.37 1.98
CA ARG A 344 9.60 -23.48 1.00
C ARG A 344 10.04 -23.02 -0.39
N ASN A 345 9.62 -21.82 -0.79
CA ASN A 345 9.94 -21.22 -2.09
C ASN A 345 11.30 -20.49 -2.08
N GLY A 346 12.01 -20.47 -0.94
CA GLY A 346 13.32 -19.84 -0.80
C GLY A 346 13.26 -18.30 -0.90
N ILE A 347 12.16 -17.68 -0.44
CA ILE A 347 12.03 -16.24 -0.32
C ILE A 347 12.93 -15.77 0.84
N PRO A 348 13.69 -14.67 0.70
CA PRO A 348 14.53 -14.17 1.78
C PRO A 348 13.76 -13.89 3.07
N MET A 349 14.40 -14.17 4.23
CA MET A 349 13.77 -13.98 5.55
C MET A 349 13.39 -12.52 5.81
N GLY A 350 14.16 -11.55 5.28
CA GLY A 350 13.84 -10.12 5.38
C GLY A 350 12.51 -9.79 4.72
N GLN A 351 12.29 -10.22 3.48
CA GLN A 351 11.00 -10.04 2.77
C GLN A 351 9.84 -10.74 3.48
N PHE A 352 10.07 -11.91 4.05
CA PHE A 352 9.05 -12.59 4.84
C PHE A 352 8.72 -11.81 6.13
N ARG A 353 9.71 -11.31 6.85
CA ARG A 353 9.50 -10.47 8.04
C ARG A 353 8.72 -9.21 7.69
N GLU A 354 9.01 -8.61 6.57
CA GLU A 354 8.34 -7.39 6.11
C GLU A 354 6.85 -7.64 5.87
N VAL A 355 6.47 -8.68 5.10
CA VAL A 355 5.06 -9.02 4.87
C VAL A 355 4.33 -9.41 6.16
N VAL A 356 4.98 -10.13 7.08
CA VAL A 356 4.41 -10.47 8.39
C VAL A 356 4.24 -9.23 9.24
N GLY A 357 5.23 -8.35 9.28
CA GLY A 357 5.19 -7.09 10.02
C GLY A 357 4.05 -6.19 9.56
N TRP A 358 3.97 -5.95 8.26
CA TRP A 358 2.88 -5.19 7.65
C TRP A 358 1.51 -5.82 7.93
N LYS A 359 1.36 -7.11 7.70
CA LYS A 359 0.08 -7.77 7.98
C LYS A 359 -0.27 -7.71 9.47
N THR A 360 0.73 -7.77 10.36
CA THR A 360 0.51 -7.65 11.80
C THR A 360 0.03 -6.25 12.19
N VAL A 361 0.68 -5.19 11.71
CA VAL A 361 0.28 -3.82 12.04
C VAL A 361 -1.09 -3.49 11.44
N TRP A 362 -1.39 -3.95 10.22
CA TRP A 362 -2.72 -3.80 9.62
C TRP A 362 -3.81 -4.52 10.41
N THR A 363 -3.51 -5.74 10.88
CA THR A 363 -4.45 -6.51 11.70
C THR A 363 -4.65 -5.87 13.08
N ALA A 364 -3.61 -5.25 13.65
CA ALA A 364 -3.67 -4.57 14.94
C ALA A 364 -4.71 -3.44 14.97
N THR A 365 -4.99 -2.83 13.82
CA THR A 365 -6.04 -1.81 13.71
C THR A 365 -7.39 -2.31 14.17
N GLY A 366 -7.71 -3.58 13.92
CA GLY A 366 -8.95 -4.20 14.36
C GLY A 366 -9.02 -4.52 15.87
N PHE A 367 -7.92 -4.32 16.62
CA PHE A 367 -7.84 -4.52 18.08
C PHE A 367 -7.86 -3.20 18.87
N VAL A 368 -7.78 -2.06 18.21
CA VAL A 368 -7.91 -0.75 18.86
C VAL A 368 -9.38 -0.41 18.92
N LYS A 369 -9.98 -0.50 20.12
CA LYS A 369 -11.43 -0.29 20.32
C LYS A 369 -11.91 1.08 19.85
N GLU A 370 -11.08 2.10 20.02
CA GLU A 370 -11.37 3.48 19.64
C GLU A 370 -11.39 3.66 18.12
N TRP A 371 -10.90 2.69 17.37
CA TRP A 371 -10.96 2.68 15.91
C TRP A 371 -12.26 2.06 15.39
N GLU A 372 -13.06 1.43 16.25
CA GLU A 372 -14.45 1.09 15.94
C GLU A 372 -15.31 2.35 15.75
N PHE A 373 -14.85 3.47 16.29
CA PHE A 373 -15.38 4.82 16.05
C PHE A 373 -14.65 5.54 14.92
N LEU A 374 -14.25 4.82 13.87
CA LEU A 374 -13.90 5.48 12.63
C LEU A 374 -15.05 6.44 12.31
N PRO A 375 -14.77 7.74 12.14
CA PRO A 375 -15.81 8.66 11.75
C PRO A 375 -16.54 8.08 10.55
N ASP A 376 -17.84 8.27 10.49
CA ASP A 376 -18.60 7.93 9.29
C ASP A 376 -18.09 8.83 8.16
N LEU A 377 -16.97 8.39 7.54
CA LEU A 377 -16.33 9.09 6.45
C LEU A 377 -17.28 9.22 5.26
N THR A 378 -18.32 8.37 5.21
CA THR A 378 -19.37 8.48 4.21
C THR A 378 -20.28 9.70 4.47
N GLY A 379 -20.43 10.12 5.73
CA GLY A 379 -21.22 11.29 6.12
C GLY A 379 -20.47 12.62 5.96
N THR A 380 -19.14 12.62 6.00
CA THR A 380 -18.34 13.86 5.87
C THR A 380 -17.95 14.18 4.42
N GLY A 381 -18.10 13.22 3.50
CA GLY A 381 -17.67 13.36 2.12
C GLY A 381 -16.17 13.57 1.94
N ARG A 382 -15.36 13.42 3.00
CA ARG A 382 -13.94 13.69 2.98
C ARG A 382 -13.17 12.40 2.70
N GLU A 383 -12.70 12.25 1.47
CA GLU A 383 -11.93 11.10 1.00
C GLU A 383 -10.43 11.35 0.93
N LEU A 384 -10.01 12.62 1.02
CA LEU A 384 -8.62 13.05 0.91
C LEU A 384 -8.19 13.89 2.10
N PHE A 385 -7.08 13.53 2.72
CA PHE A 385 -6.33 14.37 3.65
C PHE A 385 -4.97 14.70 3.06
N VAL A 386 -4.53 15.94 3.25
CA VAL A 386 -3.23 16.40 2.76
C VAL A 386 -2.46 17.04 3.89
N PHE A 387 -1.23 16.58 4.09
CA PHE A 387 -0.30 17.12 5.07
C PHE A 387 0.86 17.79 4.34
N GLU A 388 1.13 19.05 4.62
CA GLU A 388 2.31 19.74 4.14
C GLU A 388 3.49 19.38 5.02
N ARG A 389 4.57 18.89 4.40
CA ARG A 389 5.82 18.53 5.08
C ARG A 389 6.73 19.75 5.12
N ARG A 390 7.03 20.23 6.31
CA ARG A 390 7.99 21.30 6.54
C ARG A 390 9.26 20.69 7.14
N ASP A 391 10.42 21.26 6.80
CA ASP A 391 11.72 20.96 7.38
C ASP A 391 12.43 19.65 6.97
N ARG A 392 11.95 18.96 5.94
CA ARG A 392 12.88 18.07 5.25
C ARG A 392 13.73 18.92 4.31
N ASP A 393 15.02 19.01 4.64
CA ASP A 393 16.02 19.38 3.63
C ASP A 393 15.74 18.52 2.41
N LEU A 394 15.36 19.16 1.31
CA LEU A 394 15.15 18.51 0.03
C LEU A 394 16.49 17.91 -0.36
N ILE A 395 16.65 16.60 -0.14
CA ILE A 395 17.76 15.81 -0.68
C ILE A 395 17.45 15.50 -2.14
#